data_f4d79aac712b197b7f84e5051af67d92
#
_entry.id   f4d79aac712b197b7f84e5051af67d92
#
_cell.length_a   1.000
_cell.length_b   1.000
_cell.length_c   1.000
_cell.angle_alpha   90.00
_cell.angle_beta   90.00
_cell.angle_gamma   90.00
#
_symmetry.space_group_name_H-M   'P 1'
#
loop_
_entity.id
_entity.type
_entity.pdbx_description
1 polymer ?
#
loop_
_entity_poly.entity_id
_entity_poly.type
_entity_poly.pdbx_seq_one_letter_code
_entity_poly.pdbx_strand_id
1 'polypeptide(L)'
;MGIENTRFLVVDDFSTMRRIVRNLLKELGFTNVQEAEDGVEALAKLRADIFDFVVSDWNMPNMTGIELLQNIRADAKLKHLPVLMVTAEAKKENIIMAAQAGASGYVVKPFTAATLDEKLKKIFQSMNK
;
A
#
# COMPACT_ATOMS: atom_id res chain seq x y z
N MET A 1 -17.45 0.11 14.93
CA MET A 1 -16.16 -0.40 14.56
C MET A 1 -16.19 -0.91 13.13
N GLY A 2 -15.55 -0.29 12.24
CA GLY A 2 -15.54 -0.67 10.85
C GLY A 2 -14.23 -0.38 10.18
N ILE A 3 -14.21 -0.58 8.88
CA ILE A 3 -13.00 -0.35 8.09
C ILE A 3 -12.60 1.12 8.03
N GLU A 4 -13.52 2.04 8.35
CA GLU A 4 -13.21 3.48 8.36
C GLU A 4 -12.15 3.86 9.38
N ASN A 5 -11.89 3.01 10.37
CA ASN A 5 -10.82 3.23 11.35
C ASN A 5 -9.47 2.66 10.92
N THR A 6 -9.40 2.12 9.72
CA THR A 6 -8.17 1.56 9.16
C THR A 6 -7.06 2.60 9.13
N ARG A 7 -5.89 2.23 9.63
CA ARG A 7 -4.71 3.10 9.64
C ARG A 7 -3.84 2.76 8.43
N PHE A 8 -3.79 3.71 7.50
CA PHE A 8 -3.05 3.55 6.26
C PHE A 8 -1.66 4.19 6.33
N LEU A 9 -0.69 3.53 5.72
CA LEU A 9 0.59 4.14 5.40
C LEU A 9 0.70 4.22 3.89
N VAL A 10 0.84 5.42 3.36
CA VAL A 10 1.01 5.67 1.92
C VAL A 10 2.48 5.96 1.65
N VAL A 11 3.09 5.16 0.81
CA VAL A 11 4.52 5.23 0.51
C VAL A 11 4.75 5.57 -0.95
N ASP A 12 5.39 6.71 -1.21
CA ASP A 12 5.71 7.18 -2.55
C ASP A 12 6.75 8.27 -2.41
N ASP A 13 7.76 8.30 -3.27
CA ASP A 13 8.80 9.33 -3.22
C ASP A 13 8.32 10.68 -3.75
N PHE A 14 7.17 10.70 -4.40
CA PHE A 14 6.60 11.91 -5.00
C PHE A 14 5.48 12.45 -4.11
N SER A 15 5.71 13.61 -3.48
CA SER A 15 4.76 14.18 -2.51
C SER A 15 3.38 14.47 -3.11
N THR A 16 3.33 14.89 -4.37
CA THR A 16 2.06 15.14 -5.06
C THR A 16 1.22 13.86 -5.14
N MET A 17 1.88 12.75 -5.46
CA MET A 17 1.18 11.46 -5.55
C MET A 17 0.68 11.00 -4.19
N ARG A 18 1.49 11.18 -3.14
CA ARG A 18 1.03 10.86 -1.77
C ARG A 18 -0.23 11.63 -1.42
N ARG A 19 -0.27 12.91 -1.77
CA ARG A 19 -1.43 13.77 -1.51
C ARG A 19 -2.65 13.28 -2.30
N ILE A 20 -2.46 12.89 -3.55
CA ILE A 20 -3.55 12.38 -4.38
C ILE A 20 -4.14 11.12 -3.75
N VAL A 21 -3.30 10.16 -3.37
CA VAL A 21 -3.77 8.91 -2.75
C VAL A 21 -4.48 9.20 -1.44
N ARG A 22 -3.90 10.08 -0.62
CA ARG A 22 -4.51 10.47 0.65
C ARG A 22 -5.89 11.09 0.45
N ASN A 23 -6.04 11.95 -0.55
CA ASN A 23 -7.33 12.58 -0.86
C ASN A 23 -8.35 11.55 -1.36
N LEU A 24 -7.92 10.60 -2.18
CA LEU A 24 -8.80 9.52 -2.64
C LEU A 24 -9.28 8.65 -1.48
N LEU A 25 -8.39 8.32 -0.56
CA LEU A 25 -8.76 7.57 0.63
C LEU A 25 -9.75 8.35 1.48
N LYS A 26 -9.54 9.67 1.61
CA LYS A 26 -10.45 10.54 2.34
C LYS A 26 -11.85 10.53 1.72
N GLU A 27 -11.93 10.59 0.40
CA GLU A 27 -13.21 10.50 -0.31
C GLU A 27 -13.94 9.20 0.01
N LEU A 28 -13.19 8.13 0.24
CA LEU A 28 -13.76 6.82 0.55
C LEU A 28 -14.07 6.64 2.05
N GLY A 29 -13.82 7.67 2.85
CA GLY A 29 -14.11 7.65 4.28
C GLY A 29 -12.95 7.30 5.18
N PHE A 30 -11.73 7.17 4.63
CA PHE A 30 -10.53 6.83 5.41
C PHE A 30 -9.74 8.10 5.71
N THR A 31 -9.69 8.48 6.97
CA THR A 31 -9.03 9.72 7.39
C THR A 31 -7.74 9.49 8.17
N ASN A 32 -7.47 8.25 8.59
CA ASN A 32 -6.28 7.94 9.37
C ASN A 32 -5.16 7.49 8.42
N VAL A 33 -4.48 8.44 7.81
CA VAL A 33 -3.47 8.20 6.79
C VAL A 33 -2.17 8.89 7.16
N GLN A 34 -1.07 8.14 7.18
CA GLN A 34 0.28 8.67 7.31
C GLN A 34 1.05 8.42 6.02
N GLU A 35 2.17 9.11 5.86
CA GLU A 35 2.95 9.08 4.63
C GLU A 35 4.41 8.74 4.90
N ALA A 36 5.07 8.13 3.91
CA ALA A 36 6.50 7.87 3.93
C ALA A 36 7.06 8.14 2.53
N GLU A 37 8.29 8.61 2.45
CA GLU A 37 8.92 8.99 1.18
C GLU A 37 9.59 7.83 0.45
N ASP A 38 9.93 6.77 1.16
CA ASP A 38 10.58 5.61 0.56
C ASP A 38 10.38 4.39 1.46
N GLY A 39 10.91 3.25 1.01
CA GLY A 39 10.74 2.01 1.75
C GLY A 39 11.47 1.98 3.08
N VAL A 40 12.60 2.69 3.19
CA VAL A 40 13.37 2.75 4.44
C VAL A 40 12.57 3.46 5.52
N GLU A 41 12.04 4.64 5.19
CA GLU A 41 11.20 5.41 6.11
C GLU A 41 9.92 4.63 6.46
N ALA A 42 9.30 4.01 5.45
CA ALA A 42 8.08 3.22 5.64
C ALA A 42 8.32 2.08 6.64
N LEU A 43 9.40 1.34 6.45
CA LEU A 43 9.71 0.21 7.31
C LEU A 43 9.96 0.66 8.75
N ALA A 44 10.66 1.78 8.93
CA ALA A 44 10.90 2.35 10.25
C ALA A 44 9.58 2.72 10.94
N LYS A 45 8.65 3.34 10.20
CA LYS A 45 7.33 3.70 10.75
C LYS A 45 6.51 2.48 11.09
N LEU A 46 6.53 1.47 10.22
CA LEU A 46 5.78 0.23 10.46
C LEU A 46 6.27 -0.51 11.71
N ARG A 47 7.55 -0.42 12.02
CA ARG A 47 8.12 -1.06 13.20
C ARG A 47 7.89 -0.24 14.47
N ALA A 48 7.69 1.07 14.33
CA ALA A 48 7.53 1.97 15.48
C ALA A 48 6.08 2.16 15.90
N ASP A 49 5.12 1.89 15.01
CA ASP A 49 3.71 2.16 15.28
C ASP A 49 2.85 1.08 14.62
N ILE A 50 1.56 1.07 14.96
CA ILE A 50 0.62 0.08 14.44
C ILE A 50 -0.08 0.64 13.21
N PHE A 51 -0.03 -0.12 12.11
CA PHE A 51 -0.75 0.19 10.88
C PHE A 51 -1.57 -1.02 10.46
N ASP A 52 -2.60 -0.77 9.66
CA ASP A 52 -3.52 -1.81 9.22
C ASP A 52 -3.43 -2.10 7.72
N PHE A 53 -2.84 -1.18 6.96
CA PHE A 53 -2.82 -1.27 5.50
C PHE A 53 -1.69 -0.42 4.92
N VAL A 54 -1.00 -0.95 3.92
CA VAL A 54 0.09 -0.24 3.23
C VAL A 54 -0.26 -0.06 1.77
N VAL A 55 -0.15 1.17 1.26
CA VAL A 55 -0.28 1.48 -0.16
C VAL A 55 1.08 2.00 -0.60
N SER A 56 1.78 1.25 -1.45
CA SER A 56 3.16 1.57 -1.81
C SER A 56 3.38 1.68 -3.30
N ASP A 57 4.07 2.74 -3.70
CA ASP A 57 4.58 2.87 -5.05
C ASP A 57 5.65 1.80 -5.30
N TRP A 58 5.84 1.45 -6.56
CA TRP A 58 6.82 0.45 -6.98
C TRP A 58 8.24 1.02 -7.04
N ASN A 59 8.40 2.14 -7.72
CA ASN A 59 9.71 2.74 -7.98
C ASN A 59 10.00 3.86 -6.98
N MET A 60 10.93 3.62 -6.07
CA MET A 60 11.34 4.58 -5.06
C MET A 60 12.85 4.48 -4.85
N PRO A 61 13.50 5.58 -4.44
CA PRO A 61 14.93 5.52 -4.10
C PRO A 61 15.14 4.75 -2.79
N ASN A 62 16.36 4.36 -2.54
CA ASN A 62 16.82 3.69 -1.30
C ASN A 62 16.26 2.29 -1.10
N MET A 63 14.95 2.11 -1.24
CA MET A 63 14.30 0.80 -1.16
C MET A 63 13.06 0.84 -2.05
N THR A 64 12.99 -0.05 -3.02
CA THR A 64 11.85 -0.14 -3.94
C THR A 64 10.62 -0.70 -3.22
N GLY A 65 9.45 -0.55 -3.86
CA GLY A 65 8.21 -1.10 -3.32
C GLY A 65 8.26 -2.62 -3.16
N ILE A 66 8.90 -3.31 -4.10
CA ILE A 66 9.06 -4.76 -4.02
C ILE A 66 9.97 -5.14 -2.84
N GLU A 67 11.06 -4.41 -2.65
CA GLU A 67 11.95 -4.66 -1.52
C GLU A 67 11.24 -4.40 -0.19
N LEU A 68 10.44 -3.33 -0.12
CA LEU A 68 9.63 -3.04 1.05
C LEU A 68 8.67 -4.19 1.33
N LEU A 69 7.97 -4.66 0.30
CA LEU A 69 7.03 -5.77 0.43
C LEU A 69 7.73 -7.03 0.94
N GLN A 70 8.90 -7.34 0.39
CA GLN A 70 9.69 -8.50 0.82
C GLN A 70 10.07 -8.38 2.29
N ASN A 71 10.48 -7.19 2.73
CA ASN A 71 10.82 -6.94 4.13
C ASN A 71 9.61 -7.07 5.04
N ILE A 72 8.45 -6.59 4.62
CA ILE A 72 7.20 -6.73 5.38
C ILE A 72 6.87 -8.20 5.56
N ARG A 73 6.94 -9.00 4.50
CA ARG A 73 6.60 -10.42 4.54
C ARG A 73 7.61 -11.25 5.34
N ALA A 74 8.84 -10.79 5.42
CA ALA A 74 9.89 -11.45 6.20
C ALA A 74 9.86 -11.11 7.69
N ASP A 75 9.13 -10.06 8.07
CA ASP A 75 9.06 -9.59 9.46
C ASP A 75 7.87 -10.26 10.17
N ALA A 76 8.16 -10.97 11.27
CA ALA A 76 7.15 -11.73 12.01
C ALA A 76 5.99 -10.86 12.49
N LYS A 77 6.25 -9.58 12.77
CA LYS A 77 5.22 -8.65 13.25
C LYS A 77 4.44 -7.99 12.12
N LEU A 78 5.02 -7.89 10.94
CA LEU A 78 4.45 -7.14 9.82
C LEU A 78 3.89 -8.02 8.70
N LYS A 79 4.25 -9.29 8.67
CA LYS A 79 3.93 -10.18 7.53
C LYS A 79 2.44 -10.33 7.24
N HIS A 80 1.58 -9.99 8.16
CA HIS A 80 0.13 -10.08 7.98
C HIS A 80 -0.48 -8.84 7.34
N LEU A 81 0.28 -7.76 7.22
CA LEU A 81 -0.25 -6.50 6.69
C LEU A 81 -0.63 -6.64 5.22
N PRO A 82 -1.82 -6.18 4.84
CA PRO A 82 -2.15 -6.08 3.43
C PRO A 82 -1.35 -4.97 2.78
N VAL A 83 -0.84 -5.23 1.58
CA VAL A 83 -0.03 -4.28 0.82
C VAL A 83 -0.62 -4.17 -0.58
N LEU A 84 -1.07 -2.97 -0.94
CA LEU A 84 -1.53 -2.66 -2.28
C LEU A 84 -0.39 -1.97 -3.02
N MET A 85 0.08 -2.59 -4.10
CA MET A 85 1.15 -2.02 -4.91
C MET A 85 0.58 -1.07 -5.94
N VAL A 86 1.23 0.09 -6.11
CA VAL A 86 0.86 1.09 -7.10
C VAL A 86 1.95 1.14 -8.16
N THR A 87 1.58 0.93 -9.42
CA THR A 87 2.55 0.86 -10.51
C THR A 87 2.14 1.76 -11.67
N ALA A 88 3.13 2.28 -12.40
CA ALA A 88 2.88 3.06 -13.60
C ALA A 88 2.52 2.19 -14.81
N GLU A 89 2.86 0.90 -14.75
CA GLU A 89 2.64 -0.03 -15.85
C GLU A 89 2.15 -1.39 -15.36
N ALA A 90 1.15 -1.94 -16.04
CA ALA A 90 0.62 -3.26 -15.72
C ALA A 90 1.30 -4.34 -16.57
N LYS A 91 2.62 -4.42 -16.49
CA LYS A 91 3.36 -5.47 -17.19
C LYS A 91 3.15 -6.81 -16.50
N LYS A 92 2.93 -7.84 -17.29
CA LYS A 92 2.64 -9.18 -16.78
C LYS A 92 3.72 -9.66 -15.81
N GLU A 93 4.99 -9.50 -16.16
CA GLU A 93 6.09 -9.93 -15.31
C GLU A 93 6.14 -9.18 -13.99
N ASN A 94 5.73 -7.91 -13.96
CA ASN A 94 5.67 -7.13 -12.73
C ASN A 94 4.53 -7.59 -11.84
N ILE A 95 3.38 -7.90 -12.44
CA ILE A 95 2.22 -8.41 -11.70
C ILE A 95 2.56 -9.76 -11.06
N ILE A 96 3.22 -10.63 -11.80
CA ILE A 96 3.67 -11.92 -11.31
C ILE A 96 4.67 -11.74 -10.17
N MET A 97 5.63 -10.84 -10.34
CA MET A 97 6.64 -10.56 -9.32
C MET A 97 6.00 -10.06 -8.02
N ALA A 98 5.03 -9.16 -8.13
CA ALA A 98 4.31 -8.65 -6.97
C ALA A 98 3.54 -9.77 -6.25
N ALA A 99 2.86 -10.62 -7.01
CA ALA A 99 2.11 -11.73 -6.45
C ALA A 99 3.04 -12.72 -5.73
N GLN A 100 4.19 -13.03 -6.34
CA GLN A 100 5.17 -13.94 -5.74
C GLN A 100 5.77 -13.36 -4.47
N ALA A 101 5.92 -12.03 -4.41
CA ALA A 101 6.44 -11.35 -3.23
C ALA A 101 5.37 -11.21 -2.13
N GLY A 102 4.12 -11.54 -2.42
CA GLY A 102 3.05 -11.53 -1.44
C GLY A 102 2.21 -10.26 -1.41
N ALA A 103 2.12 -9.53 -2.54
CA ALA A 103 1.24 -8.36 -2.63
C ALA A 103 -0.21 -8.79 -2.49
N SER A 104 -0.99 -7.99 -1.76
CA SER A 104 -2.43 -8.24 -1.60
C SER A 104 -3.22 -7.82 -2.84
N GLY A 105 -2.68 -6.89 -3.63
CA GLY A 105 -3.25 -6.45 -4.88
C GLY A 105 -2.35 -5.44 -5.54
N TYR A 106 -2.77 -4.95 -6.70
CA TYR A 106 -2.06 -3.89 -7.40
C TYR A 106 -3.05 -2.96 -8.09
N VAL A 107 -2.62 -1.73 -8.36
CA VAL A 107 -3.41 -0.74 -9.11
C VAL A 107 -2.47 0.06 -9.98
N VAL A 108 -2.93 0.44 -11.18
CA VAL A 108 -2.12 1.15 -12.18
C VAL A 108 -2.45 2.64 -12.14
N LYS A 109 -1.41 3.47 -12.10
CA LYS A 109 -1.55 4.94 -12.13
C LYS A 109 -1.85 5.41 -13.56
N PRO A 110 -2.65 6.46 -13.72
CA PRO A 110 -3.49 7.09 -12.69
C PRO A 110 -4.75 6.26 -12.45
N PHE A 111 -5.30 6.37 -11.26
CA PHE A 111 -6.51 5.63 -10.91
C PHE A 111 -7.52 6.56 -10.22
N THR A 112 -8.79 6.15 -10.24
CA THR A 112 -9.88 6.92 -9.64
C THR A 112 -10.21 6.39 -8.24
N ALA A 113 -11.01 7.16 -7.51
CA ALA A 113 -11.53 6.68 -6.22
C ALA A 113 -12.32 5.39 -6.39
N ALA A 114 -13.08 5.25 -7.48
CA ALA A 114 -13.86 4.03 -7.73
C ALA A 114 -12.96 2.81 -7.91
N THR A 115 -11.87 2.94 -8.64
CA THR A 115 -10.91 1.85 -8.85
C THR A 115 -10.22 1.48 -7.54
N LEU A 116 -9.79 2.49 -6.79
CA LEU A 116 -9.16 2.27 -5.49
C LEU A 116 -10.12 1.55 -4.53
N ASP A 117 -11.38 2.02 -4.48
CA ASP A 117 -12.41 1.41 -3.64
C ASP A 117 -12.61 -0.08 -3.97
N GLU A 118 -12.66 -0.40 -5.25
CA GLU A 118 -12.81 -1.78 -5.71
C GLU A 118 -11.66 -2.67 -5.21
N LYS A 119 -10.42 -2.17 -5.32
CA LYS A 119 -9.24 -2.90 -4.86
C LYS A 119 -9.25 -3.09 -3.35
N LEU A 120 -9.59 -2.04 -2.62
CA LEU A 120 -9.66 -2.10 -1.16
C LEU A 120 -10.72 -3.09 -0.69
N LYS A 121 -11.91 -3.07 -1.31
CA LYS A 121 -12.99 -3.98 -0.95
C LYS A 121 -12.58 -5.44 -1.14
N LYS A 122 -11.93 -5.76 -2.24
CA LYS A 122 -11.44 -7.12 -2.49
C LYS A 122 -10.46 -7.56 -1.43
N ILE A 123 -9.54 -6.68 -1.05
CA ILE A 123 -8.53 -7.00 -0.04
C ILE A 123 -9.18 -7.17 1.33
N PHE A 124 -10.08 -6.27 1.72
CA PHE A 124 -10.79 -6.38 3.00
C PHE A 124 -11.62 -7.66 3.08
N GLN A 125 -12.29 -8.03 2.01
CA GLN A 125 -13.07 -9.29 1.96
C GLN A 125 -12.18 -10.50 2.16
N SER A 126 -11.00 -10.48 1.55
CA SER A 126 -10.02 -11.55 1.68
C SER A 126 -9.54 -11.72 3.13
N MET A 127 -9.42 -10.61 3.85
CA MET A 127 -8.96 -10.62 5.23
C MET A 127 -9.98 -11.17 6.22
N ASN A 128 -11.25 -11.16 5.85
CA ASN A 128 -12.34 -11.60 6.72
C ASN A 128 -12.70 -13.09 6.60
N LYS A 129 -11.87 -13.84 5.93
CA LYS A 129 -12.08 -15.29 5.79
C LYS A 129 -11.45 -16.09 6.91
#